data_5cf8ca472aca81c42a9f5e5b3b248966
#
_entry.id   5cf8ca472aca81c42a9f5e5b3b248966
#
_cell.length_a   1.000
_cell.length_b   1.000
_cell.length_c   1.000
_cell.angle_alpha   90.00
_cell.angle_beta   90.00
_cell.angle_gamma   90.00
#
_symmetry.space_group_name_H-M   'P 1'
#
loop_
_entity.id
_entity.type
_entity.pdbx_description
1 polymer ?
#
loop_
_entity_poly.entity_id
_entity_poly.type
_entity_poly.pdbx_seq_one_letter_code
_entity_poly.pdbx_strand_id
1 'polypeptide(L)'
;MSKQALLEVRGLTKHFPVGGLFKRQHVHALNEATFSIDQGEVVSLVGESGSGKSTTARLIARLVPATAGEIIFDGADVLKTEPRGASKQYRSEVQMIFQDPFGSLNGSHTIGHHLERPLRIHNMATNDNIEQRVHELLELVGLTPAADVASKFPYELSGGQRQRVAIARALAVEPRIILADEPISMLDVSIRAGVLNLMEKLKEERGIGFLYITHDLASARYIGDRTIVMYAGHMVESADSSELMEEPAHPYTRLLKTAVPNPQAGLATREVQARGEVPSLTEPPPGCPFAARCPEVMDVCRQVMPERTTIGLDHWVRCHLYEEQ
;
A
#
# COMPACT_ATOMS: atom_id res chain seq x y z
N MET A 1 12.69 -10.85 -23.92
CA MET A 1 13.35 -9.84 -23.07
C MET A 1 12.50 -9.69 -21.83
N SER A 2 12.98 -10.03 -20.64
CA SER A 2 12.23 -9.81 -19.39
C SER A 2 11.97 -8.32 -19.25
N LYS A 3 10.71 -7.93 -19.09
CA LYS A 3 10.31 -6.54 -18.85
C LYS A 3 10.92 -6.14 -17.51
N GLN A 4 11.74 -5.11 -17.51
CA GLN A 4 12.34 -4.61 -16.25
C GLN A 4 11.23 -3.95 -15.44
N ALA A 5 11.08 -4.37 -14.18
CA ALA A 5 10.11 -3.76 -13.28
C ALA A 5 10.42 -2.28 -13.06
N LEU A 6 9.39 -1.46 -12.91
CA LEU A 6 9.53 -0.03 -12.64
C LEU A 6 10.06 0.22 -11.22
N LEU A 7 9.56 -0.55 -10.26
CA LEU A 7 10.02 -0.55 -8.87
C LEU A 7 10.31 -1.98 -8.43
N GLU A 8 11.50 -2.21 -7.86
CA GLU A 8 11.81 -3.44 -7.15
C GLU A 8 12.21 -3.14 -5.71
N VAL A 9 11.67 -3.93 -4.81
CA VAL A 9 12.00 -3.93 -3.38
C VAL A 9 12.67 -5.26 -3.07
N ARG A 10 13.89 -5.23 -2.51
CA ARG A 10 14.68 -6.44 -2.23
C ARG A 10 15.13 -6.46 -0.78
N GLY A 11 14.68 -7.44 -0.01
CA GLY A 11 15.04 -7.65 1.39
C GLY A 11 14.80 -6.42 2.28
N LEU A 12 13.82 -5.58 1.95
CA LEU A 12 13.58 -4.33 2.63
C LEU A 12 13.16 -4.58 4.08
N THR A 13 13.92 -4.03 5.02
CA THR A 13 13.77 -4.28 6.45
C THR A 13 13.68 -2.97 7.21
N LYS A 14 12.78 -2.93 8.21
CA LYS A 14 12.68 -1.80 9.14
C LYS A 14 12.50 -2.25 10.57
N HIS A 15 13.47 -1.90 11.40
CA HIS A 15 13.41 -2.04 12.84
C HIS A 15 13.41 -0.64 13.47
N PHE A 16 12.42 -0.34 14.31
CA PHE A 16 12.36 0.92 15.05
C PHE A 16 12.93 0.71 16.45
N PRO A 17 13.92 1.52 16.89
CA PRO A 17 14.39 1.47 18.26
C PRO A 17 13.28 1.97 19.20
N VAL A 18 13.02 1.21 20.25
CA VAL A 18 12.07 1.55 21.32
C VAL A 18 12.72 1.29 22.68
N GLY A 19 12.27 2.00 23.71
CA GLY A 19 12.77 1.86 25.08
C GLY A 19 13.67 3.00 25.52
N GLY A 20 13.97 3.05 26.83
CA GLY A 20 14.78 4.10 27.47
C GLY A 20 16.28 3.80 27.44
N LEU A 21 17.05 4.63 28.14
CA LEU A 21 18.53 4.58 28.17
C LEU A 21 19.12 3.21 28.56
N PHE A 22 18.36 2.38 29.29
CA PHE A 22 18.85 1.12 29.88
C PHE A 22 18.33 -0.14 29.18
N LYS A 23 17.31 -0.07 28.32
CA LYS A 23 16.77 -1.24 27.61
C LYS A 23 16.47 -0.86 26.16
N ARG A 24 17.41 -1.16 25.24
CA ARG A 24 17.22 -1.01 23.81
C ARG A 24 16.50 -2.23 23.26
N GLN A 25 15.26 -2.07 22.89
CA GLN A 25 14.49 -3.05 22.13
C GLN A 25 14.22 -2.49 20.74
N HIS A 26 13.83 -3.37 19.81
CA HIS A 26 13.48 -2.98 18.45
C HIS A 26 12.10 -3.52 18.11
N VAL A 27 11.25 -2.68 17.52
CA VAL A 27 10.02 -3.15 16.88
C VAL A 27 10.37 -3.58 15.46
N HIS A 28 10.22 -4.85 15.16
CA HIS A 28 10.46 -5.47 13.85
C HIS A 28 9.26 -5.22 12.93
N ALA A 29 9.14 -3.97 12.43
CA ALA A 29 7.95 -3.51 11.71
C ALA A 29 7.89 -4.04 10.28
N LEU A 30 9.03 -4.39 9.67
CA LEU A 30 9.12 -4.99 8.35
C LEU A 30 10.38 -5.86 8.29
N ASN A 31 10.24 -7.09 7.80
CA ASN A 31 11.30 -8.08 7.71
C ASN A 31 11.39 -8.61 6.27
N GLU A 32 12.50 -8.29 5.60
CA GLU A 32 12.92 -8.83 4.29
C GLU A 32 11.85 -8.79 3.19
N ALA A 33 11.09 -7.70 3.14
CA ALA A 33 10.07 -7.53 2.10
C ALA A 33 10.71 -7.52 0.71
N THR A 34 10.20 -8.37 -0.19
CA THR A 34 10.74 -8.52 -1.55
C THR A 34 9.58 -8.68 -2.54
N PHE A 35 9.43 -7.69 -3.44
CA PHE A 35 8.42 -7.66 -4.49
C PHE A 35 8.79 -6.62 -5.55
N SER A 36 8.04 -6.60 -6.64
CA SER A 36 8.19 -5.62 -7.72
C SER A 36 6.85 -4.97 -8.05
N ILE A 37 6.88 -3.87 -8.77
CA ILE A 37 5.72 -3.22 -9.39
C ILE A 37 6.13 -2.83 -10.81
N ASP A 38 5.37 -3.32 -11.79
CA ASP A 38 5.53 -2.94 -13.18
C ASP A 38 4.81 -1.63 -13.49
N GLN A 39 5.16 -1.02 -14.61
CA GLN A 39 4.42 0.14 -15.11
C GLN A 39 2.99 -0.29 -15.47
N GLY A 40 1.99 0.43 -14.93
CA GLY A 40 0.57 0.09 -15.14
C GLY A 40 0.14 -1.19 -14.42
N GLU A 41 0.84 -1.59 -13.34
CA GLU A 41 0.44 -2.70 -12.47
C GLU A 41 -0.10 -2.16 -11.14
N VAL A 42 -1.15 -2.78 -10.61
CA VAL A 42 -1.62 -2.57 -9.24
C VAL A 42 -1.22 -3.76 -8.39
N VAL A 43 -0.26 -3.56 -7.49
CA VAL A 43 0.09 -4.54 -6.45
C VAL A 43 -0.66 -4.19 -5.18
N SER A 44 -1.58 -5.04 -4.76
CA SER A 44 -2.31 -4.89 -3.50
C SER A 44 -1.51 -5.46 -2.33
N LEU A 45 -1.42 -4.72 -1.23
CA LEU A 45 -0.76 -5.15 0.00
C LEU A 45 -1.79 -5.26 1.12
N VAL A 46 -2.12 -6.47 1.54
CA VAL A 46 -3.26 -6.77 2.43
C VAL A 46 -2.78 -7.38 3.74
N GLY A 47 -3.49 -7.09 4.84
CA GLY A 47 -3.25 -7.68 6.16
C GLY A 47 -3.86 -6.85 7.29
N GLU A 48 -3.86 -7.40 8.50
CA GLU A 48 -4.37 -6.71 9.70
C GLU A 48 -3.61 -5.42 10.00
N SER A 49 -4.19 -4.55 10.84
CA SER A 49 -3.51 -3.35 11.33
C SER A 49 -2.22 -3.73 12.05
N GLY A 50 -1.15 -2.96 11.85
CA GLY A 50 0.17 -3.25 12.42
C GLY A 50 0.98 -4.33 11.68
N SER A 51 0.51 -4.90 10.57
CA SER A 51 1.27 -5.93 9.82
C SER A 51 2.47 -5.37 9.02
N GLY A 52 2.68 -4.05 8.97
CA GLY A 52 3.84 -3.43 8.30
C GLY A 52 3.53 -2.74 6.97
N LYS A 53 2.31 -2.77 6.47
CA LYS A 53 1.89 -2.22 5.15
C LYS A 53 2.24 -0.75 4.97
N SER A 54 1.76 0.13 5.86
CA SER A 54 2.06 1.57 5.80
C SER A 54 3.55 1.86 6.00
N THR A 55 4.26 1.02 6.77
CA THR A 55 5.71 1.11 6.92
C THR A 55 6.40 0.85 5.59
N THR A 56 5.96 -0.16 4.84
CA THR A 56 6.47 -0.47 3.50
C THR A 56 6.32 0.73 2.56
N ALA A 57 5.12 1.33 2.47
CA ALA A 57 4.91 2.52 1.64
C ALA A 57 5.79 3.70 2.07
N ARG A 58 5.90 3.97 3.38
CA ARG A 58 6.73 5.07 3.89
C ARG A 58 8.22 4.87 3.64
N LEU A 59 8.70 3.63 3.62
CA LEU A 59 10.07 3.30 3.23
C LEU A 59 10.31 3.56 1.74
N ILE A 60 9.40 3.11 0.87
CA ILE A 60 9.48 3.35 -0.57
C ILE A 60 9.37 4.84 -0.87
N ALA A 61 8.44 5.57 -0.24
CA ALA A 61 8.37 7.04 -0.35
C ALA A 61 9.58 7.77 0.27
N ARG A 62 10.51 7.03 0.91
CA ARG A 62 11.69 7.58 1.58
C ARG A 62 11.36 8.60 2.70
N LEU A 63 10.20 8.45 3.31
CA LEU A 63 9.77 9.23 4.49
C LEU A 63 10.40 8.71 5.78
N VAL A 64 10.81 7.43 5.79
CA VAL A 64 11.48 6.76 6.90
C VAL A 64 12.70 6.04 6.34
N PRO A 65 13.88 6.10 7.00
CA PRO A 65 15.06 5.38 6.54
C PRO A 65 14.89 3.86 6.75
N ALA A 66 15.33 3.06 5.77
CA ALA A 66 15.41 1.62 5.88
C ALA A 66 16.51 1.20 6.88
N THR A 67 16.34 0.03 7.50
CA THR A 67 17.39 -0.62 8.31
C THR A 67 18.30 -1.44 7.43
N ALA A 68 17.74 -2.15 6.44
CA ALA A 68 18.47 -2.95 5.44
C ALA A 68 17.63 -3.11 4.18
N GLY A 69 18.22 -3.69 3.13
CA GLY A 69 17.59 -3.97 1.85
C GLY A 69 17.85 -2.90 0.81
N GLU A 70 17.18 -3.04 -0.34
CA GLU A 70 17.33 -2.19 -1.51
C GLU A 70 15.96 -1.73 -2.04
N ILE A 71 15.94 -0.52 -2.61
CA ILE A 71 14.79 0.01 -3.35
C ILE A 71 15.33 0.42 -4.73
N ILE A 72 15.00 -0.36 -5.74
CA ILE A 72 15.46 -0.16 -7.10
C ILE A 72 14.31 0.49 -7.88
N PHE A 73 14.51 1.72 -8.33
CA PHE A 73 13.55 2.45 -9.13
C PHE A 73 14.18 2.76 -10.49
N ASP A 74 13.52 2.35 -11.56
CA ASP A 74 14.00 2.50 -12.94
C ASP A 74 15.46 1.98 -13.13
N GLY A 75 15.76 0.84 -12.49
CA GLY A 75 17.07 0.18 -12.55
C GLY A 75 18.15 0.73 -11.60
N ALA A 76 17.87 1.80 -10.84
CA ALA A 76 18.83 2.39 -9.91
C ALA A 76 18.43 2.16 -8.44
N ASP A 77 19.35 1.68 -7.61
CA ASP A 77 19.12 1.59 -6.16
C ASP A 77 19.15 2.99 -5.53
N VAL A 78 17.95 3.50 -5.23
CA VAL A 78 17.77 4.86 -4.68
C VAL A 78 18.30 5.01 -3.25
N LEU A 79 18.51 3.93 -2.51
CA LEU A 79 19.14 4.00 -1.20
C LEU A 79 20.65 4.28 -1.32
N LYS A 80 21.28 3.79 -2.38
CA LYS A 80 22.72 4.01 -2.67
C LYS A 80 22.95 5.32 -3.43
N THR A 81 22.12 5.62 -4.44
CA THR A 81 22.30 6.84 -5.26
C THR A 81 21.91 8.12 -4.53
N GLU A 82 20.96 8.04 -3.59
CA GLU A 82 20.42 9.16 -2.83
C GLU A 82 20.48 8.94 -1.30
N PRO A 83 21.64 8.72 -0.69
CA PRO A 83 21.73 8.23 0.70
C PRO A 83 21.20 9.21 1.75
N ARG A 84 21.13 10.51 1.45
CA ARG A 84 20.68 11.56 2.38
C ARG A 84 19.16 11.75 2.43
N GLY A 85 18.42 11.13 1.52
CA GLY A 85 16.97 11.25 1.39
C GLY A 85 16.54 11.34 -0.06
N ALA A 86 15.23 11.28 -0.32
CA ALA A 86 14.68 11.34 -1.66
C ALA A 86 15.00 12.67 -2.35
N SER A 87 15.52 12.63 -3.58
CA SER A 87 15.69 13.79 -4.44
C SER A 87 14.33 14.40 -4.82
N LYS A 88 14.38 15.61 -5.39
CA LYS A 88 13.18 16.24 -5.93
C LYS A 88 12.60 15.45 -7.11
N GLN A 89 13.48 14.83 -7.92
CA GLN A 89 13.09 13.98 -9.04
C GLN A 89 12.38 12.72 -8.52
N TYR A 90 12.99 11.95 -7.61
CA TYR A 90 12.36 10.76 -7.05
C TYR A 90 10.99 11.07 -6.41
N ARG A 91 10.89 12.22 -5.71
CA ARG A 91 9.61 12.66 -5.12
C ARG A 91 8.55 13.06 -6.15
N SER A 92 8.91 13.45 -7.36
CA SER A 92 7.91 13.66 -8.42
C SER A 92 7.44 12.34 -9.01
N GLU A 93 8.32 11.37 -9.13
CA GLU A 93 8.02 10.08 -9.78
C GLU A 93 7.30 9.08 -8.86
N VAL A 94 7.56 9.15 -7.53
CA VAL A 94 6.94 8.29 -6.52
C VAL A 94 6.14 9.13 -5.53
N GLN A 95 4.82 9.09 -5.63
CA GLN A 95 3.91 9.86 -4.80
C GLN A 95 3.18 8.97 -3.79
N MET A 96 2.74 9.57 -2.67
CA MET A 96 1.99 8.86 -1.64
C MET A 96 0.63 9.54 -1.37
N ILE A 97 -0.42 8.73 -1.38
CA ILE A 97 -1.75 9.10 -0.90
C ILE A 97 -1.90 8.52 0.50
N PHE A 98 -2.11 9.38 1.50
CA PHE A 98 -2.21 8.98 2.91
C PHE A 98 -3.62 8.53 3.28
N GLN A 99 -3.70 7.69 4.29
CA GLN A 99 -4.94 7.14 4.84
C GLN A 99 -5.92 8.23 5.28
N ASP A 100 -5.42 9.31 5.91
CA ASP A 100 -6.23 10.43 6.39
C ASP A 100 -6.20 11.61 5.40
N PRO A 101 -7.25 11.78 4.58
CA PRO A 101 -7.36 12.93 3.69
C PRO A 101 -7.58 14.25 4.46
N PHE A 102 -8.11 14.18 5.70
CA PHE A 102 -8.36 15.35 6.53
C PHE A 102 -7.06 15.95 7.05
N GLY A 103 -6.17 15.12 7.59
CA GLY A 103 -4.85 15.56 8.06
C GLY A 103 -3.88 15.91 6.92
N SER A 104 -4.15 15.46 5.69
CA SER A 104 -3.26 15.71 4.55
C SER A 104 -3.43 17.08 3.90
N LEU A 105 -4.56 17.79 4.14
CA LEU A 105 -4.88 19.10 3.59
C LEU A 105 -4.97 20.14 4.72
N ASN A 106 -4.13 21.18 4.64
CA ASN A 106 -4.19 22.27 5.61
C ASN A 106 -5.48 23.10 5.40
N GLY A 107 -6.34 23.12 6.41
CA GLY A 107 -7.63 23.82 6.37
C GLY A 107 -7.55 25.34 6.19
N SER A 108 -6.38 25.97 6.36
CA SER A 108 -6.20 27.41 6.17
C SER A 108 -5.95 27.84 4.71
N HIS A 109 -5.83 26.89 3.79
CA HIS A 109 -5.57 27.13 2.38
C HIS A 109 -6.70 26.57 1.50
N THR A 110 -6.95 27.21 0.37
CA THR A 110 -7.93 26.73 -0.62
C THR A 110 -7.45 25.47 -1.33
N ILE A 111 -8.37 24.76 -1.97
CA ILE A 111 -8.05 23.57 -2.78
C ILE A 111 -7.10 23.92 -3.92
N GLY A 112 -7.34 25.05 -4.60
CA GLY A 112 -6.44 25.56 -5.64
C GLY A 112 -5.01 25.71 -5.13
N HIS A 113 -4.82 26.31 -3.95
CA HIS A 113 -3.48 26.44 -3.35
C HIS A 113 -2.80 25.07 -3.13
N HIS A 114 -3.55 24.04 -2.68
CA HIS A 114 -2.99 22.69 -2.48
C HIS A 114 -2.49 22.04 -3.77
N LEU A 115 -3.12 22.35 -4.92
CA LEU A 115 -2.72 21.84 -6.23
C LEU A 115 -1.63 22.70 -6.89
N GLU A 116 -1.66 24.01 -6.70
CA GLU A 116 -0.62 24.91 -7.19
C GLU A 116 0.76 24.64 -6.58
N ARG A 117 0.82 24.30 -5.29
CA ARG A 117 2.10 24.10 -4.59
C ARG A 117 2.99 23.04 -5.26
N PRO A 118 2.55 21.79 -5.49
CA PRO A 118 3.36 20.80 -6.19
C PRO A 118 3.68 21.22 -7.64
N LEU A 119 2.75 21.82 -8.37
CA LEU A 119 2.98 22.33 -9.73
C LEU A 119 4.14 23.33 -9.76
N ARG A 120 4.17 24.30 -8.84
CA ARG A 120 5.26 25.29 -8.72
C ARG A 120 6.58 24.67 -8.25
N ILE A 121 6.54 23.83 -7.21
CA ILE A 121 7.73 23.19 -6.64
C ILE A 121 8.46 22.35 -7.69
N HIS A 122 7.72 21.61 -8.51
CA HIS A 122 8.28 20.71 -9.51
C HIS A 122 8.35 21.29 -10.91
N ASN A 123 8.07 22.62 -11.08
CA ASN A 123 8.07 23.33 -12.36
C ASN A 123 7.16 22.69 -13.44
N MET A 124 6.01 22.14 -13.00
CA MET A 124 5.02 21.50 -13.88
C MET A 124 4.08 22.51 -14.55
N ALA A 125 4.08 23.76 -14.10
CA ALA A 125 3.30 24.86 -14.67
C ALA A 125 4.03 26.20 -14.49
N THR A 126 3.75 27.13 -15.40
CA THR A 126 4.16 28.54 -15.32
C THR A 126 3.08 29.39 -14.65
N ASN A 127 3.37 30.64 -14.33
CA ASN A 127 2.37 31.53 -13.76
C ASN A 127 1.15 31.73 -14.70
N ASP A 128 1.38 31.68 -16.01
CA ASP A 128 0.36 31.97 -17.02
C ASP A 128 -0.63 30.82 -17.21
N ASN A 129 -0.24 29.57 -16.91
CA ASN A 129 -1.06 28.39 -17.12
C ASN A 129 -1.42 27.60 -15.85
N ILE A 130 -0.98 28.07 -14.68
CA ILE A 130 -1.13 27.30 -13.43
C ILE A 130 -2.62 27.11 -13.04
N GLU A 131 -3.45 28.13 -13.22
CA GLU A 131 -4.88 28.04 -12.94
C GLU A 131 -5.56 27.00 -13.85
N GLN A 132 -5.23 27.03 -15.14
CA GLN A 132 -5.71 26.03 -16.08
C GLN A 132 -5.30 24.61 -15.66
N ARG A 133 -4.03 24.41 -15.27
CA ARG A 133 -3.53 23.10 -14.80
C ARG A 133 -4.23 22.63 -13.52
N VAL A 134 -4.57 23.54 -12.62
CA VAL A 134 -5.36 23.24 -11.41
C VAL A 134 -6.75 22.75 -11.81
N HIS A 135 -7.41 23.42 -12.75
CA HIS A 135 -8.74 23.03 -13.22
C HIS A 135 -8.70 21.67 -13.93
N GLU A 136 -7.73 21.42 -14.80
CA GLU A 136 -7.53 20.13 -15.47
C GLU A 136 -7.36 18.99 -14.46
N LEU A 137 -6.60 19.19 -13.37
CA LEU A 137 -6.41 18.21 -12.31
C LEU A 137 -7.72 17.92 -11.55
N LEU A 138 -8.52 18.94 -11.27
CA LEU A 138 -9.81 18.77 -10.60
C LEU A 138 -10.82 18.03 -11.50
N GLU A 139 -10.88 18.38 -12.78
CA GLU A 139 -11.72 17.69 -13.76
C GLU A 139 -11.31 16.22 -13.94
N LEU A 140 -9.99 15.93 -13.99
CA LEU A 140 -9.45 14.58 -14.09
C LEU A 140 -9.96 13.67 -12.98
N VAL A 141 -10.07 14.20 -11.76
CA VAL A 141 -10.60 13.44 -10.62
C VAL A 141 -12.12 13.55 -10.43
N GLY A 142 -12.81 14.17 -11.41
CA GLY A 142 -14.27 14.30 -11.42
C GLY A 142 -14.82 15.31 -10.41
N LEU A 143 -14.06 16.36 -10.12
CA LEU A 143 -14.49 17.47 -9.25
C LEU A 143 -14.88 18.68 -10.12
N THR A 144 -16.16 18.79 -10.46
CA THR A 144 -16.71 19.82 -11.34
C THR A 144 -17.86 20.59 -10.67
N PRO A 145 -18.03 21.91 -10.94
CA PRO A 145 -17.16 22.79 -11.75
C PRO A 145 -15.80 23.04 -11.05
N ALA A 146 -14.69 22.94 -11.80
CA ALA A 146 -13.34 23.00 -11.25
C ALA A 146 -13.03 24.34 -10.56
N ALA A 147 -13.47 25.48 -11.16
CA ALA A 147 -13.26 26.81 -10.61
C ALA A 147 -13.91 26.99 -9.23
N ASP A 148 -15.14 26.47 -9.06
CA ASP A 148 -15.85 26.52 -7.77
C ASP A 148 -15.13 25.69 -6.71
N VAL A 149 -14.69 24.49 -7.10
CA VAL A 149 -13.96 23.60 -6.17
C VAL A 149 -12.60 24.18 -5.79
N ALA A 150 -11.87 24.77 -6.75
CA ALA A 150 -10.55 25.39 -6.49
C ALA A 150 -10.61 26.50 -5.45
N SER A 151 -11.72 27.28 -5.42
CA SER A 151 -11.92 28.38 -4.47
C SER A 151 -12.28 27.95 -3.06
N LYS A 152 -12.78 26.70 -2.87
CA LYS A 152 -13.21 26.17 -1.57
C LYS A 152 -12.04 25.83 -0.66
N PHE A 153 -12.34 25.77 0.64
CA PHE A 153 -11.44 25.22 1.65
C PHE A 153 -11.74 23.75 1.90
N PRO A 154 -10.76 22.96 2.43
CA PRO A 154 -10.96 21.55 2.71
C PRO A 154 -12.19 21.21 3.56
N TYR A 155 -12.52 22.03 4.54
CA TYR A 155 -13.68 21.79 5.42
C TYR A 155 -15.06 21.95 4.72
N GLU A 156 -15.10 22.58 3.55
CA GLU A 156 -16.33 22.74 2.73
C GLU A 156 -16.57 21.52 1.82
N LEU A 157 -15.64 20.57 1.77
CA LEU A 157 -15.72 19.37 0.94
C LEU A 157 -16.15 18.13 1.74
N SER A 158 -16.87 17.22 1.09
CA SER A 158 -17.12 15.88 1.64
C SER A 158 -15.83 15.05 1.74
N GLY A 159 -15.85 13.95 2.52
CA GLY A 159 -14.70 13.04 2.64
C GLY A 159 -14.22 12.52 1.28
N GLY A 160 -15.14 12.09 0.42
CA GLY A 160 -14.80 11.62 -0.93
C GLY A 160 -14.25 12.71 -1.85
N GLN A 161 -14.74 13.94 -1.73
CA GLN A 161 -14.17 15.06 -2.48
C GLN A 161 -12.74 15.38 -1.99
N ARG A 162 -12.48 15.39 -0.69
CA ARG A 162 -11.12 15.57 -0.13
C ARG A 162 -10.17 14.47 -0.60
N GLN A 163 -10.64 13.22 -0.65
CA GLN A 163 -9.83 12.12 -1.17
C GLN A 163 -9.46 12.33 -2.63
N ARG A 164 -10.42 12.75 -3.46
CA ARG A 164 -10.16 13.10 -4.87
C ARG A 164 -9.18 14.25 -5.02
N VAL A 165 -9.25 15.27 -4.14
CA VAL A 165 -8.24 16.35 -4.09
C VAL A 165 -6.86 15.81 -3.71
N ALA A 166 -6.76 14.88 -2.76
CA ALA A 166 -5.49 14.26 -2.40
C ALA A 166 -4.89 13.46 -3.57
N ILE A 167 -5.73 12.77 -4.35
CA ILE A 167 -5.33 12.11 -5.60
C ILE A 167 -4.88 13.14 -6.64
N ALA A 168 -5.66 14.22 -6.88
CA ALA A 168 -5.30 15.28 -7.81
C ALA A 168 -3.95 15.92 -7.44
N ARG A 169 -3.69 16.13 -6.15
CA ARG A 169 -2.41 16.65 -5.66
C ARG A 169 -1.24 15.72 -5.97
N ALA A 170 -1.42 14.41 -5.81
CA ALA A 170 -0.41 13.44 -6.19
C ALA A 170 -0.16 13.44 -7.71
N LEU A 171 -1.22 13.58 -8.52
CA LEU A 171 -1.13 13.64 -9.99
C LEU A 171 -0.53 14.93 -10.53
N ALA A 172 -0.46 16.01 -9.74
CA ALA A 172 0.07 17.31 -10.17
C ALA A 172 1.53 17.24 -10.65
N VAL A 173 2.29 16.22 -10.26
CA VAL A 173 3.69 16.01 -10.63
C VAL A 173 3.89 14.89 -11.65
N GLU A 174 2.80 14.34 -12.21
CA GLU A 174 2.79 13.27 -13.22
C GLU A 174 3.60 12.04 -12.77
N PRO A 175 3.24 11.43 -11.63
CA PRO A 175 4.01 10.34 -11.04
C PRO A 175 3.94 9.08 -11.89
N ARG A 176 5.00 8.26 -11.82
CA ARG A 176 5.02 6.92 -12.42
C ARG A 176 4.52 5.86 -11.43
N ILE A 177 4.66 6.09 -10.12
CA ILE A 177 4.15 5.22 -9.05
C ILE A 177 3.35 6.02 -8.02
N ILE A 178 2.22 5.47 -7.59
CA ILE A 178 1.43 5.98 -6.48
C ILE A 178 1.33 4.91 -5.38
N LEU A 179 1.75 5.28 -4.17
CA LEU A 179 1.64 4.48 -2.96
C LEU A 179 0.35 4.92 -2.24
N ALA A 180 -0.72 4.15 -2.38
CA ALA A 180 -2.03 4.46 -1.84
C ALA A 180 -2.26 3.74 -0.51
N ASP A 181 -2.07 4.43 0.61
CA ASP A 181 -2.22 3.87 1.97
C ASP A 181 -3.67 4.00 2.43
N GLU A 182 -4.42 2.92 2.38
CA GLU A 182 -5.86 2.81 2.72
C GLU A 182 -6.74 3.93 2.11
N PRO A 183 -6.68 4.18 0.80
CA PRO A 183 -7.26 5.38 0.17
C PRO A 183 -8.79 5.45 0.24
N ILE A 184 -9.47 4.37 0.63
CA ILE A 184 -10.94 4.30 0.70
C ILE A 184 -11.48 3.98 2.10
N SER A 185 -10.62 3.78 3.11
CA SER A 185 -11.03 3.29 4.44
C SER A 185 -11.97 4.25 5.16
N MET A 186 -11.79 5.57 5.00
CA MET A 186 -12.60 6.61 5.64
C MET A 186 -13.78 7.09 4.78
N LEU A 187 -14.13 6.36 3.70
CA LEU A 187 -15.18 6.75 2.77
C LEU A 187 -16.42 5.85 2.90
N ASP A 188 -17.58 6.43 2.65
CA ASP A 188 -18.84 5.71 2.54
C ASP A 188 -18.79 4.70 1.38
N VAL A 189 -19.51 3.58 1.52
CA VAL A 189 -19.51 2.45 0.56
C VAL A 189 -19.80 2.93 -0.88
N SER A 190 -20.77 3.85 -1.05
CA SER A 190 -21.14 4.40 -2.36
C SER A 190 -20.03 5.21 -3.05
N ILE A 191 -19.13 5.79 -2.26
CA ILE A 191 -18.03 6.65 -2.76
C ILE A 191 -16.78 5.81 -3.07
N ARG A 192 -16.57 4.69 -2.35
CA ARG A 192 -15.40 3.82 -2.52
C ARG A 192 -15.20 3.37 -3.97
N ALA A 193 -16.27 2.86 -4.59
CA ALA A 193 -16.22 2.40 -5.98
C ALA A 193 -15.76 3.51 -6.93
N GLY A 194 -16.23 4.75 -6.73
CA GLY A 194 -15.83 5.89 -7.57
C GLY A 194 -14.33 6.26 -7.44
N VAL A 195 -13.72 6.01 -6.29
CA VAL A 195 -12.25 6.22 -6.10
C VAL A 195 -11.46 5.07 -6.72
N LEU A 196 -11.91 3.81 -6.55
CA LEU A 196 -11.26 2.65 -7.17
C LEU A 196 -11.30 2.73 -8.70
N ASN A 197 -12.45 3.07 -9.29
CA ASN A 197 -12.58 3.25 -10.74
C ASN A 197 -11.70 4.39 -11.26
N LEU A 198 -11.52 5.46 -10.48
CA LEU A 198 -10.58 6.53 -10.83
C LEU A 198 -9.14 6.00 -10.87
N MET A 199 -8.74 5.20 -9.88
CA MET A 199 -7.38 4.62 -9.84
C MET A 199 -7.16 3.66 -11.01
N GLU A 200 -8.13 2.82 -11.33
CA GLU A 200 -8.10 1.90 -12.49
C GLU A 200 -7.95 2.69 -13.80
N LYS A 201 -8.75 3.74 -14.00
CA LYS A 201 -8.63 4.63 -15.15
C LYS A 201 -7.23 5.24 -15.27
N LEU A 202 -6.63 5.70 -14.15
CA LEU A 202 -5.28 6.26 -14.14
C LEU A 202 -4.21 5.21 -14.47
N LYS A 203 -4.37 3.97 -14.01
CA LYS A 203 -3.54 2.83 -14.41
C LYS A 203 -3.58 2.62 -15.92
N GLU A 204 -4.79 2.51 -16.49
CA GLU A 204 -4.99 2.20 -17.91
C GLU A 204 -4.56 3.35 -18.85
N GLU A 205 -5.02 4.58 -18.57
CA GLU A 205 -4.80 5.73 -19.46
C GLU A 205 -3.42 6.35 -19.31
N ARG A 206 -2.79 6.26 -18.14
CA ARG A 206 -1.51 6.92 -17.84
C ARG A 206 -0.37 5.96 -17.54
N GLY A 207 -0.63 4.67 -17.44
CA GLY A 207 0.37 3.66 -17.12
C GLY A 207 0.97 3.81 -15.72
N ILE A 208 0.24 4.39 -14.77
CA ILE A 208 0.72 4.58 -13.39
C ILE A 208 0.71 3.23 -12.69
N GLY A 209 1.85 2.86 -12.06
CA GLY A 209 1.93 1.73 -11.15
C GLY A 209 1.39 2.09 -9.77
N PHE A 210 0.70 1.16 -9.10
CA PHE A 210 0.14 1.39 -7.78
C PHE A 210 0.62 0.35 -6.78
N LEU A 211 1.01 0.80 -5.58
CA LEU A 211 0.98 -0.02 -4.38
C LEU A 211 -0.29 0.33 -3.62
N TYR A 212 -1.30 -0.52 -3.70
CA TYR A 212 -2.59 -0.35 -3.05
C TYR A 212 -2.62 -1.05 -1.70
N ILE A 213 -2.62 -0.30 -0.62
CA ILE A 213 -2.62 -0.83 0.74
C ILE A 213 -4.04 -0.83 1.28
N THR A 214 -4.49 -1.99 1.78
CA THR A 214 -5.81 -2.14 2.37
C THR A 214 -5.84 -3.26 3.41
N HIS A 215 -6.85 -3.31 4.25
CA HIS A 215 -7.19 -4.45 5.09
C HIS A 215 -8.36 -5.26 4.51
N ASP A 216 -8.94 -4.81 3.40
CA ASP A 216 -10.11 -5.41 2.75
C ASP A 216 -9.69 -6.18 1.47
N LEU A 217 -9.77 -7.52 1.55
CA LEU A 217 -9.47 -8.41 0.42
C LEU A 217 -10.43 -8.21 -0.76
N ALA A 218 -11.67 -7.79 -0.54
CA ALA A 218 -12.62 -7.57 -1.62
C ALA A 218 -12.19 -6.40 -2.50
N SER A 219 -11.76 -5.29 -1.89
CA SER A 219 -11.22 -4.15 -2.63
C SER A 219 -9.88 -4.46 -3.30
N ALA A 220 -9.03 -5.28 -2.66
CA ALA A 220 -7.78 -5.74 -3.26
C ALA A 220 -8.02 -6.58 -4.52
N ARG A 221 -9.00 -7.50 -4.49
CA ARG A 221 -9.41 -8.27 -5.67
C ARG A 221 -9.97 -7.38 -6.79
N TYR A 222 -10.71 -6.32 -6.41
CA TYR A 222 -11.38 -5.47 -7.39
C TYR A 222 -10.40 -4.69 -8.27
N ILE A 223 -9.33 -4.13 -7.70
CA ILE A 223 -8.39 -3.25 -8.41
C ILE A 223 -7.02 -3.89 -8.66
N GLY A 224 -6.61 -4.85 -7.80
CA GLY A 224 -5.27 -5.42 -7.82
C GLY A 224 -5.08 -6.42 -8.96
N ASP A 225 -4.00 -6.28 -9.69
CA ASP A 225 -3.53 -7.35 -10.61
C ASP A 225 -2.93 -8.50 -9.78
N ARG A 226 -2.13 -8.16 -8.77
CA ARG A 226 -1.48 -9.09 -7.84
C ARG A 226 -1.69 -8.66 -6.41
N THR A 227 -1.91 -9.62 -5.52
CA THR A 227 -2.08 -9.37 -4.08
C THR A 227 -0.97 -10.02 -3.27
N ILE A 228 -0.41 -9.27 -2.34
CA ILE A 228 0.57 -9.73 -1.34
C ILE A 228 -0.07 -9.64 0.03
N VAL A 229 -0.02 -10.72 0.79
CA VAL A 229 -0.56 -10.78 2.16
C VAL A 229 0.56 -10.59 3.15
N MET A 230 0.37 -9.68 4.11
CA MET A 230 1.31 -9.37 5.18
C MET A 230 0.78 -9.74 6.55
N TYR A 231 1.61 -10.37 7.36
CA TYR A 231 1.34 -10.66 8.76
C TYR A 231 2.55 -10.38 9.64
N ALA A 232 2.37 -9.58 10.70
CA ALA A 232 3.41 -9.27 11.70
C ALA A 232 4.79 -8.92 11.10
N GLY A 233 4.81 -8.03 10.11
CA GLY A 233 6.03 -7.56 9.44
C GLY A 233 6.57 -8.48 8.35
N HIS A 234 5.93 -9.60 8.05
CA HIS A 234 6.35 -10.57 7.04
C HIS A 234 5.35 -10.65 5.88
N MET A 235 5.87 -10.83 4.67
CA MET A 235 5.06 -11.23 3.52
C MET A 235 4.87 -12.75 3.59
N VAL A 236 3.63 -13.22 3.65
CA VAL A 236 3.32 -14.65 3.89
C VAL A 236 2.77 -15.36 2.64
N GLU A 237 2.18 -14.64 1.71
CA GLU A 237 1.65 -15.19 0.48
C GLU A 237 1.57 -14.11 -0.60
N SER A 238 1.71 -14.46 -1.86
CA SER A 238 1.41 -13.61 -3.02
C SER A 238 0.97 -14.44 -4.20
N ALA A 239 -0.08 -13.96 -4.88
CA ALA A 239 -0.59 -14.52 -6.12
C ALA A 239 -1.29 -13.46 -6.97
N ASP A 240 -1.75 -13.81 -8.16
CA ASP A 240 -2.80 -13.08 -8.86
C ASP A 240 -3.97 -12.82 -7.91
N SER A 241 -4.57 -11.63 -7.98
CA SER A 241 -5.58 -11.22 -6.98
C SER A 241 -6.84 -12.07 -7.00
N SER A 242 -7.24 -12.62 -8.16
CA SER A 242 -8.36 -13.53 -8.28
C SER A 242 -8.01 -14.94 -7.79
N GLU A 243 -6.84 -15.47 -8.15
CA GLU A 243 -6.32 -16.75 -7.68
C GLU A 243 -6.20 -16.78 -6.16
N LEU A 244 -5.62 -15.75 -5.54
CA LEU A 244 -5.48 -15.63 -4.09
C LEU A 244 -6.83 -15.66 -3.37
N MET A 245 -7.86 -15.06 -3.98
CA MET A 245 -9.23 -15.10 -3.42
C MET A 245 -9.92 -16.46 -3.62
N GLU A 246 -9.62 -17.16 -4.68
CA GLU A 246 -10.26 -18.46 -4.98
C GLU A 246 -9.57 -19.59 -4.21
N GLU A 247 -8.24 -19.63 -4.23
CA GLU A 247 -7.40 -20.70 -3.69
C GLU A 247 -6.30 -20.17 -2.74
N PRO A 248 -6.66 -19.54 -1.61
CA PRO A 248 -5.67 -19.06 -0.65
C PRO A 248 -4.88 -20.23 -0.05
N ALA A 249 -3.56 -20.16 -0.10
CA ALA A 249 -2.67 -21.21 0.39
C ALA A 249 -2.37 -21.04 1.88
N HIS A 250 -1.96 -19.84 2.33
CA HIS A 250 -1.60 -19.63 3.72
C HIS A 250 -2.82 -19.66 4.64
N PRO A 251 -2.80 -20.36 5.79
CA PRO A 251 -3.91 -20.41 6.74
C PRO A 251 -4.39 -19.02 7.21
N TYR A 252 -3.51 -18.02 7.28
CA TYR A 252 -3.90 -16.64 7.57
C TYR A 252 -4.71 -16.00 6.43
N THR A 253 -4.35 -16.24 5.17
CA THR A 253 -5.10 -15.75 4.02
C THR A 253 -6.50 -16.37 3.97
N ARG A 254 -6.60 -17.65 4.29
CA ARG A 254 -7.90 -18.35 4.43
C ARG A 254 -8.76 -17.70 5.52
N LEU A 255 -8.14 -17.31 6.65
CA LEU A 255 -8.81 -16.58 7.72
C LEU A 255 -9.30 -15.20 7.25
N LEU A 256 -8.46 -14.43 6.57
CA LEU A 256 -8.86 -13.12 6.01
C LEU A 256 -10.01 -13.25 5.02
N LYS A 257 -10.01 -14.29 4.17
CA LYS A 257 -11.09 -14.56 3.22
C LYS A 257 -12.44 -14.79 3.92
N THR A 258 -12.46 -15.41 5.11
CA THR A 258 -13.71 -15.63 5.85
C THR A 258 -14.36 -14.33 6.37
N ALA A 259 -13.58 -13.25 6.50
CA ALA A 259 -14.08 -11.94 6.89
C ALA A 259 -14.70 -11.14 5.71
N VAL A 260 -14.51 -11.61 4.47
CA VAL A 260 -15.13 -10.98 3.29
C VAL A 260 -16.60 -11.36 3.23
N PRO A 261 -17.55 -10.38 3.22
CA PRO A 261 -18.97 -10.67 3.11
C PRO A 261 -19.29 -11.45 1.83
N ASN A 262 -19.92 -12.59 1.95
CA ASN A 262 -20.40 -13.36 0.80
C ASN A 262 -21.91 -13.08 0.62
N PRO A 263 -22.31 -12.33 -0.44
CA PRO A 263 -23.71 -12.03 -0.68
C PRO A 263 -24.61 -13.26 -0.87
N GLN A 264 -24.02 -14.41 -1.25
CA GLN A 264 -24.75 -15.66 -1.49
C GLN A 264 -24.91 -16.54 -0.23
N ALA A 265 -24.14 -16.27 0.83
CA ALA A 265 -24.12 -17.12 2.03
C ALA A 265 -25.23 -16.79 3.05
N GLY A 266 -26.08 -15.78 2.81
CA GLY A 266 -27.10 -15.34 3.76
C GLY A 266 -26.49 -14.82 5.08
N LEU A 267 -27.32 -14.68 6.13
CA LEU A 267 -26.91 -14.20 7.47
C LEU A 267 -26.07 -15.19 8.29
N ALA A 268 -25.69 -16.33 7.73
CA ALA A 268 -24.84 -17.33 8.39
C ALA A 268 -23.34 -17.05 8.17
N THR A 269 -22.87 -15.86 8.48
CA THR A 269 -21.44 -15.61 8.68
C THR A 269 -21.01 -16.37 9.94
N ARG A 270 -20.34 -17.52 9.76
CA ARG A 270 -19.56 -18.12 10.84
C ARG A 270 -18.44 -17.14 11.14
N GLU A 271 -18.53 -16.41 12.25
CA GLU A 271 -17.37 -15.75 12.84
C GLU A 271 -16.33 -16.85 13.12
N VAL A 272 -15.37 -16.99 12.22
CA VAL A 272 -14.15 -17.73 12.50
C VAL A 272 -13.35 -16.83 13.42
N GLN A 273 -13.60 -16.95 14.73
CA GLN A 273 -12.80 -16.28 15.74
C GLN A 273 -11.36 -16.79 15.61
N ALA A 274 -10.49 -15.93 15.13
CA ALA A 274 -9.06 -16.17 15.20
C ALA A 274 -8.69 -16.34 16.68
N ARG A 275 -8.36 -17.56 17.10
CA ARG A 275 -7.92 -17.84 18.46
C ARG A 275 -6.51 -17.25 18.62
N GLY A 276 -6.25 -16.52 19.70
CA GLY A 276 -4.92 -15.99 20.06
C GLY A 276 -4.69 -14.55 19.63
N GLU A 277 -3.60 -13.96 20.12
CA GLU A 277 -3.17 -12.59 19.88
C GLU A 277 -2.14 -12.50 18.77
N VAL A 278 -2.04 -11.33 18.12
CA VAL A 278 -0.96 -11.02 17.20
C VAL A 278 0.36 -11.02 17.98
N PRO A 279 1.43 -11.65 17.47
CA PRO A 279 2.70 -11.74 18.20
C PRO A 279 3.31 -10.35 18.44
N SER A 280 4.05 -10.24 19.53
CA SER A 280 4.82 -9.04 19.83
C SER A 280 5.85 -8.77 18.73
N LEU A 281 5.84 -7.56 18.18
CA LEU A 281 6.86 -7.14 17.22
C LEU A 281 8.19 -6.73 17.89
N THR A 282 8.22 -6.60 19.22
CA THR A 282 9.47 -6.34 19.98
C THR A 282 10.21 -7.60 20.36
N GLU A 283 9.50 -8.71 20.45
CA GLU A 283 10.05 -10.04 20.74
C GLU A 283 9.38 -11.04 19.76
N PRO A 284 9.74 -10.99 18.46
CA PRO A 284 9.12 -11.84 17.46
C PRO A 284 9.45 -13.32 17.74
N PRO A 285 8.51 -14.24 17.47
CA PRO A 285 8.79 -15.67 17.62
C PRO A 285 9.89 -16.10 16.65
N PRO A 286 10.67 -17.14 16.98
CA PRO A 286 11.73 -17.65 16.10
C PRO A 286 11.18 -18.34 14.84
N GLY A 287 9.95 -18.82 14.88
CA GLY A 287 9.29 -19.52 13.78
C GLY A 287 8.22 -18.66 13.07
N CYS A 288 7.23 -19.34 12.49
CA CYS A 288 6.13 -18.69 11.79
C CYS A 288 5.37 -17.73 12.74
N PRO A 289 5.24 -16.45 12.39
CA PRO A 289 4.56 -15.48 13.26
C PRO A 289 3.07 -15.78 13.44
N PHE A 290 2.45 -16.54 12.52
CA PHE A 290 1.06 -16.95 12.62
C PHE A 290 0.85 -18.23 13.44
N ALA A 291 1.91 -18.93 13.88
CA ALA A 291 1.83 -20.23 14.56
C ALA A 291 0.87 -20.25 15.77
N ALA A 292 0.81 -19.17 16.56
CA ALA A 292 -0.08 -19.09 17.74
C ALA A 292 -1.57 -19.05 17.37
N ARG A 293 -1.91 -18.64 16.15
CA ARG A 293 -3.30 -18.51 15.66
C ARG A 293 -3.65 -19.52 14.57
N CYS A 294 -2.67 -20.30 14.10
CA CYS A 294 -2.84 -21.22 12.99
C CYS A 294 -3.62 -22.48 13.43
N PRO A 295 -4.71 -22.85 12.75
CA PRO A 295 -5.44 -24.10 13.04
C PRO A 295 -4.67 -25.35 12.60
N GLU A 296 -3.68 -25.20 11.70
CA GLU A 296 -2.86 -26.25 11.09
C GLU A 296 -1.40 -26.20 11.60
N VAL A 297 -1.20 -25.64 12.82
CA VAL A 297 0.15 -25.46 13.41
C VAL A 297 0.84 -26.80 13.64
N MET A 298 2.10 -26.88 13.22
CA MET A 298 3.03 -27.98 13.47
C MET A 298 4.14 -27.54 14.44
N ASP A 299 4.86 -28.48 15.06
CA ASP A 299 5.94 -28.17 16.01
C ASP A 299 7.05 -27.33 15.36
N VAL A 300 7.39 -27.61 14.10
CA VAL A 300 8.38 -26.84 13.33
C VAL A 300 7.96 -25.37 13.15
N CYS A 301 6.66 -25.09 13.01
CA CYS A 301 6.16 -23.74 12.88
C CYS A 301 6.51 -22.81 14.06
N ARG A 302 6.75 -23.39 15.24
CA ARG A 302 7.12 -22.63 16.45
C ARG A 302 8.60 -22.34 16.55
N GLN A 303 9.43 -23.06 15.78
CA GLN A 303 10.88 -23.07 15.92
C GLN A 303 11.60 -22.46 14.73
N VAL A 304 11.06 -22.65 13.52
CA VAL A 304 11.70 -22.25 12.26
C VAL A 304 10.73 -21.39 11.45
N MET A 305 11.26 -20.28 10.91
CA MET A 305 10.51 -19.45 9.95
C MET A 305 10.44 -20.20 8.62
N PRO A 306 9.23 -20.42 8.03
CA PRO A 306 9.10 -21.10 6.74
C PRO A 306 9.76 -20.29 5.64
N GLU A 307 10.38 -20.98 4.69
CA GLU A 307 10.92 -20.38 3.48
C GLU A 307 9.81 -20.05 2.46
N ARG A 308 10.16 -19.27 1.47
CA ARG A 308 9.27 -18.96 0.36
C ARG A 308 9.22 -20.13 -0.60
N THR A 309 8.07 -20.80 -0.68
CA THR A 309 7.81 -21.91 -1.62
C THR A 309 6.92 -21.43 -2.75
N THR A 310 7.32 -21.67 -4.02
CA THR A 310 6.52 -21.39 -5.20
C THR A 310 5.57 -22.57 -5.44
N ILE A 311 4.27 -22.30 -5.50
CA ILE A 311 3.22 -23.31 -5.65
C ILE A 311 2.41 -23.16 -6.95
N GLY A 312 2.62 -22.08 -7.69
CA GLY A 312 1.98 -21.78 -8.98
C GLY A 312 2.87 -20.91 -9.84
N LEU A 313 2.39 -20.43 -10.98
CA LEU A 313 3.16 -19.66 -11.96
C LEU A 313 3.70 -18.36 -11.31
N ASP A 314 2.83 -17.62 -10.61
CA ASP A 314 3.15 -16.39 -9.88
C ASP A 314 2.66 -16.45 -8.43
N HIS A 315 2.34 -17.67 -7.95
CA HIS A 315 1.87 -17.95 -6.62
C HIS A 315 2.97 -18.52 -5.74
N TRP A 316 3.25 -17.83 -4.65
CA TRP A 316 4.17 -18.32 -3.63
C TRP A 316 3.59 -18.15 -2.21
N VAL A 317 4.03 -19.01 -1.30
CA VAL A 317 3.61 -18.99 0.10
C VAL A 317 4.79 -19.25 1.04
N ARG A 318 4.78 -18.65 2.23
CA ARG A 318 5.69 -18.97 3.35
C ARG A 318 4.94 -19.81 4.38
N CYS A 319 4.89 -21.11 4.17
CA CYS A 319 4.18 -22.02 5.06
C CYS A 319 4.77 -23.45 4.95
N HIS A 320 5.12 -24.04 6.08
CA HIS A 320 5.66 -25.42 6.13
C HIS A 320 4.73 -26.50 5.57
N LEU A 321 3.43 -26.20 5.39
CA LEU A 321 2.51 -27.13 4.71
C LEU A 321 2.87 -27.38 3.24
N TYR A 322 3.68 -26.52 2.63
CA TYR A 322 4.04 -26.55 1.22
C TYR A 322 5.54 -26.77 0.99
N GLU A 323 6.35 -26.86 2.04
CA GLU A 323 7.76 -27.25 1.93
C GLU A 323 7.81 -28.75 1.63
N GLU A 324 8.62 -29.14 0.62
CA GLU A 324 8.89 -30.56 0.34
C GLU A 324 9.59 -31.18 1.57
N GLN A 325 9.06 -32.28 2.07
CA GLN A 325 9.62 -33.05 3.18
C GLN A 325 10.86 -33.83 2.77
#